data_10f999e4df0f76215d0ed47c728bcba7
#
_entry.id   10f999e4df0f76215d0ed47c728bcba7
#
_cell.length_a   1.000
_cell.length_b   1.000
_cell.length_c   1.000
_cell.angle_alpha   90.00
_cell.angle_beta   90.00
_cell.angle_gamma   90.00
#
_symmetry.space_group_name_H-M   'P 1'
#
loop_
_entity.id
_entity.type
_entity.pdbx_description
1 polymer ?
#
loop_
_entity_poly.entity_id
_entity_poly.type
_entity_poly.pdbx_seq_one_letter_code
_entity_poly.pdbx_strand_id
1 'polypeptide(L)'
;MMTKRIFSALLAAALSLSLLAGCGSTSGSTASSAADGPQRYSTVFYDVFDTVTQVIAYCDSEEEFTAQMDALHADLVEYNQLYDIYNDYDGVTNIKTINDHAGIAPVTVDDKILGMLGLAQTMYDTTGGKLNIALGSVLNIWHNYREAALADDNDSNNQLPTQEELDAAAQHCDIANLIIDEDAKTVYLADPAMSLDVGSVGKGYAVEQAAQAAEARGLTSALISVGGNLRAIGTKPDGSQWVGGVENPWNSSEVYTNGSSTVAAVKMSDLSLVTSGDYQRYYVVDGVRYHHLIDPATLWPAAYFDGVSVLAPDSGVADCLTTGLFCLPLEEGKQLVESLDGVEALWCTTDGEVVTSSGWSEHTN
;
A
#
# COMPACT_ATOMS: atom_id res chain seq x y z
N MET A 1 12.09 -16.99 21.58
CA MET A 1 10.97 -17.74 21.01
C MET A 1 10.08 -16.86 20.07
N MET A 2 10.56 -15.65 19.75
CA MET A 2 9.88 -14.63 18.91
C MET A 2 9.96 -14.86 17.37
N THR A 3 10.60 -15.93 16.92
CA THR A 3 10.96 -16.11 15.50
C THR A 3 10.02 -16.97 14.67
N LYS A 4 8.95 -17.53 15.24
CA LYS A 4 8.11 -18.51 14.50
C LYS A 4 6.82 -17.96 13.90
N ARG A 5 6.25 -16.85 14.39
CA ARG A 5 4.99 -16.29 13.87
C ARG A 5 5.18 -15.19 12.81
N ILE A 6 6.32 -14.50 12.79
CA ILE A 6 6.68 -13.54 11.71
C ILE A 6 6.85 -14.27 10.36
N PHE A 7 7.23 -15.56 10.38
CA PHE A 7 7.39 -16.37 9.16
C PHE A 7 6.07 -16.81 8.51
N SER A 8 4.95 -16.82 9.22
CA SER A 8 3.66 -17.28 8.65
C SER A 8 2.94 -16.21 7.84
N ALA A 9 3.09 -14.93 8.18
CA ALA A 9 2.51 -13.82 7.40
C ALA A 9 3.34 -13.51 6.13
N LEU A 10 4.64 -13.84 6.12
CA LEU A 10 5.55 -13.63 4.99
C LEU A 10 5.40 -14.70 3.87
N LEU A 11 4.74 -15.83 4.15
CA LEU A 11 4.64 -16.93 3.17
C LEU A 11 3.46 -16.78 2.20
N ALA A 12 2.46 -15.98 2.52
CA ALA A 12 1.28 -15.79 1.66
C ALA A 12 1.54 -14.87 0.46
N ALA A 13 2.42 -13.88 0.58
CA ALA A 13 2.71 -12.93 -0.51
C ALA A 13 3.63 -13.49 -1.62
N ALA A 14 4.30 -14.63 -1.37
CA ALA A 14 5.28 -15.21 -2.31
C ALA A 14 4.68 -16.16 -3.35
N LEU A 15 3.39 -16.51 -3.26
CA LEU A 15 2.79 -17.58 -4.11
C LEU A 15 2.05 -17.10 -5.36
N SER A 16 1.87 -15.81 -5.57
CA SER A 16 1.07 -15.32 -6.70
C SER A 16 1.82 -15.14 -8.03
N LEU A 17 3.14 -15.39 -8.09
CA LEU A 17 3.93 -15.22 -9.33
C LEU A 17 4.47 -16.51 -9.96
N SER A 18 4.06 -17.70 -9.55
CA SER A 18 4.68 -18.97 -9.98
C SER A 18 3.90 -19.78 -11.01
N LEU A 19 3.21 -19.19 -11.97
CA LEU A 19 2.60 -19.94 -13.06
C LEU A 19 2.89 -19.30 -14.42
N LEU A 20 4.02 -19.67 -15.03
CA LEU A 20 4.24 -19.86 -16.47
C LEU A 20 5.71 -20.27 -16.72
N ALA A 21 6.10 -21.45 -16.20
CA ALA A 21 7.30 -22.12 -16.68
C ALA A 21 6.86 -23.32 -17.55
N GLY A 22 6.87 -23.13 -18.85
CA GLY A 22 6.72 -24.23 -19.81
C GLY A 22 7.97 -25.10 -19.79
N CYS A 23 7.81 -26.39 -19.46
CA CYS A 23 8.86 -27.41 -19.57
C CYS A 23 9.26 -27.64 -21.03
N GLY A 24 10.56 -27.54 -21.31
CA GLY A 24 11.18 -28.08 -22.49
C GLY A 24 12.61 -28.48 -22.16
N SER A 25 12.82 -29.77 -21.77
CA SER A 25 14.14 -30.38 -21.61
C SER A 25 14.66 -30.83 -22.97
N THR A 26 15.78 -30.27 -23.41
CA THR A 26 16.73 -30.98 -24.27
C THR A 26 18.15 -30.46 -24.06
N SER A 27 19.02 -31.31 -23.58
CA SER A 27 20.45 -31.12 -23.46
C SER A 27 21.09 -31.05 -24.89
N GLY A 28 21.71 -29.91 -25.14
CA GLY A 28 22.54 -29.72 -26.31
C GLY A 28 23.40 -28.47 -26.11
N SER A 29 24.70 -28.68 -25.84
CA SER A 29 25.68 -27.61 -25.78
C SER A 29 25.87 -27.00 -27.19
N THR A 30 25.28 -25.82 -27.39
CA THR A 30 25.64 -24.92 -28.47
C THR A 30 25.81 -23.53 -27.87
N ALA A 31 26.88 -22.83 -28.25
CA ALA A 31 27.16 -21.47 -27.87
C ALA A 31 25.91 -20.63 -28.08
N SER A 32 25.36 -20.07 -26.97
CA SER A 32 24.25 -19.15 -26.99
C SER A 32 24.68 -17.89 -27.75
N SER A 33 24.13 -17.69 -28.94
CA SER A 33 24.03 -16.34 -29.49
C SER A 33 23.29 -15.49 -28.45
N ALA A 34 23.90 -14.39 -27.99
CA ALA A 34 23.21 -13.40 -27.21
C ALA A 34 21.86 -13.08 -27.90
N ALA A 35 20.76 -13.24 -27.22
CA ALA A 35 19.48 -12.80 -27.74
C ALA A 35 19.59 -11.29 -27.94
N ASP A 36 19.39 -10.82 -29.16
CA ASP A 36 19.35 -9.37 -29.43
C ASP A 36 18.12 -8.77 -28.74
N GLY A 37 18.32 -8.00 -27.64
CA GLY A 37 17.29 -7.24 -26.94
C GLY A 37 17.30 -7.42 -25.43
N PRO A 38 16.51 -6.60 -24.70
CA PRO A 38 16.46 -6.61 -23.24
C PRO A 38 16.07 -7.97 -22.67
N GLN A 39 16.77 -8.39 -21.63
CA GLN A 39 16.55 -9.66 -20.93
C GLN A 39 15.76 -9.43 -19.65
N ARG A 40 14.95 -10.42 -19.23
CA ARG A 40 14.16 -10.38 -18.00
C ARG A 40 15.02 -10.71 -16.79
N TYR A 41 15.05 -9.77 -15.83
CA TYR A 41 15.67 -9.92 -14.51
C TYR A 41 14.65 -9.74 -13.41
N SER A 42 14.98 -10.17 -12.18
CA SER A 42 14.15 -9.94 -11.01
C SER A 42 14.97 -9.92 -9.73
N THR A 43 14.51 -9.13 -8.75
CA THR A 43 15.10 -9.06 -7.41
C THR A 43 14.03 -8.94 -6.34
N VAL A 44 14.41 -9.16 -5.07
CA VAL A 44 13.54 -9.07 -3.90
C VAL A 44 14.29 -8.37 -2.76
N PHE A 45 13.61 -7.40 -2.11
CA PHE A 45 14.08 -6.73 -0.90
C PHE A 45 13.12 -7.02 0.27
N TYR A 46 13.60 -6.98 1.51
CA TYR A 46 12.83 -7.32 2.72
C TYR A 46 12.93 -6.27 3.82
N ASP A 47 13.56 -5.15 3.56
CA ASP A 47 14.01 -4.16 4.55
C ASP A 47 13.35 -2.79 4.41
N VAL A 48 12.27 -2.67 3.62
CA VAL A 48 11.52 -1.43 3.44
C VAL A 48 10.03 -1.66 3.68
N PHE A 49 9.36 -0.72 4.33
CA PHE A 49 7.91 -0.68 4.60
C PHE A 49 7.35 -1.93 5.31
N ASP A 50 8.17 -2.64 6.11
CA ASP A 50 7.80 -3.89 6.81
C ASP A 50 7.12 -4.92 5.90
N THR A 51 7.56 -5.00 4.62
CA THR A 51 6.95 -5.86 3.63
C THR A 51 7.97 -6.42 2.64
N VAL A 52 7.50 -7.28 1.75
CA VAL A 52 8.30 -7.81 0.64
C VAL A 52 8.18 -6.86 -0.56
N THR A 53 9.32 -6.38 -1.03
CA THR A 53 9.43 -5.67 -2.31
C THR A 53 9.96 -6.61 -3.37
N GLN A 54 9.26 -6.76 -4.47
CA GLN A 54 9.68 -7.55 -5.63
C GLN A 54 9.70 -6.67 -6.88
N VAL A 55 10.77 -6.77 -7.66
CA VAL A 55 10.89 -6.06 -8.94
C VAL A 55 11.21 -7.04 -10.05
N ILE A 56 10.49 -6.92 -11.15
CA ILE A 56 10.79 -7.59 -12.42
C ILE A 56 11.05 -6.48 -13.43
N ALA A 57 12.17 -6.54 -14.15
CA ALA A 57 12.48 -5.56 -15.19
C ALA A 57 13.13 -6.23 -16.40
N TYR A 58 13.06 -5.56 -17.54
CA TYR A 58 13.80 -5.91 -18.74
C TYR A 58 14.91 -4.88 -18.96
N CYS A 59 16.16 -5.35 -19.00
CA CYS A 59 17.36 -4.53 -19.17
C CYS A 59 18.29 -5.19 -20.21
N ASP A 60 19.17 -4.39 -20.82
CA ASP A 60 20.12 -4.90 -21.84
C ASP A 60 21.23 -5.75 -21.22
N SER A 61 21.51 -5.57 -19.92
CA SER A 61 22.51 -6.36 -19.18
C SER A 61 22.15 -6.52 -17.71
N GLU A 62 22.79 -7.50 -17.04
CA GLU A 62 22.69 -7.70 -15.58
C GLU A 62 23.32 -6.54 -14.81
N GLU A 63 24.38 -5.90 -15.37
CA GLU A 63 25.02 -4.73 -14.76
C GLU A 63 24.06 -3.53 -14.74
N GLU A 64 23.35 -3.28 -15.83
CA GLU A 64 22.32 -2.24 -15.91
C GLU A 64 21.19 -2.52 -14.92
N PHE A 65 20.66 -3.75 -14.91
CA PHE A 65 19.62 -4.16 -13.96
C PHE A 65 20.06 -3.93 -12.52
N THR A 66 21.28 -4.37 -12.16
CA THR A 66 21.79 -4.20 -10.79
C THR A 66 21.90 -2.72 -10.41
N ALA A 67 22.45 -1.88 -11.31
CA ALA A 67 22.56 -0.44 -11.05
C ALA A 67 21.18 0.24 -10.87
N GLN A 68 20.18 -0.14 -11.68
CA GLN A 68 18.82 0.36 -11.54
C GLN A 68 18.18 -0.09 -10.22
N MET A 69 18.37 -1.34 -9.81
CA MET A 69 17.80 -1.89 -8.58
C MET A 69 18.45 -1.33 -7.33
N ASP A 70 19.78 -1.13 -7.33
CA ASP A 70 20.47 -0.47 -6.22
C ASP A 70 19.98 0.95 -6.02
N ALA A 71 19.75 1.70 -7.10
CA ALA A 71 19.20 3.05 -7.03
C ALA A 71 17.73 3.06 -6.59
N LEU A 72 16.89 2.17 -7.12
CA LEU A 72 15.48 2.04 -6.71
C LEU A 72 15.37 1.66 -5.23
N HIS A 73 16.20 0.73 -4.77
CA HIS A 73 16.24 0.35 -3.35
C HIS A 73 16.65 1.51 -2.46
N ALA A 74 17.68 2.28 -2.86
CA ALA A 74 18.10 3.47 -2.11
C ALA A 74 16.97 4.52 -2.02
N ASP A 75 16.24 4.77 -3.11
CA ASP A 75 15.08 5.65 -3.10
C ASP A 75 14.00 5.15 -2.10
N LEU A 76 13.66 3.87 -2.13
CA LEU A 76 12.65 3.28 -1.23
C LEU A 76 13.10 3.31 0.24
N VAL A 77 14.38 3.09 0.53
CA VAL A 77 14.96 3.21 1.89
C VAL A 77 14.82 4.63 2.40
N GLU A 78 15.11 5.64 1.58
CA GLU A 78 14.97 7.04 1.96
C GLU A 78 13.51 7.38 2.29
N TYR A 79 12.55 7.00 1.43
CA TYR A 79 11.13 7.21 1.70
C TYR A 79 10.65 6.46 2.95
N ASN A 80 11.10 5.22 3.15
CA ASN A 80 10.78 4.45 4.35
C ASN A 80 11.21 5.17 5.63
N GLN A 81 12.41 5.76 5.65
CA GLN A 81 12.91 6.53 6.80
C GLN A 81 12.14 7.84 7.01
N LEU A 82 11.82 8.56 5.92
CA LEU A 82 11.08 9.82 5.98
C LEU A 82 9.64 9.65 6.47
N TYR A 83 8.99 8.53 6.15
CA TYR A 83 7.58 8.28 6.45
C TYR A 83 7.37 7.44 7.71
N ASP A 84 8.45 7.01 8.38
CA ASP A 84 8.38 6.25 9.62
C ASP A 84 7.78 7.10 10.75
N ILE A 85 6.78 6.53 11.43
CA ILE A 85 6.10 7.13 12.59
C ILE A 85 6.57 6.53 13.92
N TYR A 86 7.44 5.52 13.90
CA TYR A 86 7.86 4.74 15.07
C TYR A 86 9.32 4.93 15.43
N ASN A 87 10.23 5.06 14.45
CA ASN A 87 11.66 5.03 14.68
C ASN A 87 12.34 6.36 14.34
N ASP A 88 13.43 6.65 15.07
CA ASP A 88 14.34 7.76 14.76
C ASP A 88 15.50 7.25 13.91
N TYR A 89 15.97 8.07 12.98
CA TYR A 89 17.13 7.82 12.14
C TYR A 89 18.11 8.98 12.26
N ASP A 90 19.42 8.68 12.36
CA ASP A 90 20.45 9.70 12.56
C ASP A 90 20.48 10.70 11.38
N GLY A 91 20.25 11.96 11.69
CA GLY A 91 20.22 13.04 10.72
C GLY A 91 18.96 13.12 9.84
N VAL A 92 17.92 12.31 10.10
CA VAL A 92 16.67 12.34 9.36
C VAL A 92 15.57 12.98 10.18
N THR A 93 14.91 13.99 9.62
CA THR A 93 13.64 14.52 10.12
C THR A 93 12.51 13.78 9.41
N ASN A 94 11.68 13.04 10.14
CA ASN A 94 10.61 12.19 9.60
C ASN A 94 9.25 12.50 10.20
N ILE A 95 8.22 11.70 9.88
CA ILE A 95 6.86 11.88 10.42
C ILE A 95 6.84 11.70 11.94
N LYS A 96 7.65 10.78 12.51
CA LYS A 96 7.80 10.66 13.96
C LYS A 96 8.29 11.97 14.59
N THR A 97 9.27 12.62 13.98
CA THR A 97 9.79 13.91 14.46
C THR A 97 8.68 14.97 14.48
N ILE A 98 7.81 15.00 13.46
CA ILE A 98 6.65 15.91 13.41
C ILE A 98 5.68 15.59 14.55
N ASN A 99 5.36 14.32 14.78
CA ASN A 99 4.46 13.87 15.85
C ASN A 99 5.01 14.22 17.23
N ASP A 100 6.31 14.01 17.46
CA ASP A 100 6.97 14.33 18.75
C ASP A 100 6.99 15.85 19.04
N HIS A 101 6.81 16.71 18.03
CA HIS A 101 6.77 18.17 18.17
C HIS A 101 5.36 18.75 18.13
N ALA A 102 4.32 17.91 18.18
CA ALA A 102 2.92 18.37 18.21
C ALA A 102 2.67 19.38 19.35
N GLY A 103 2.07 20.52 19.03
CA GLY A 103 1.79 21.61 19.96
C GLY A 103 3.03 22.38 20.45
N ILE A 104 4.26 22.03 19.99
CA ILE A 104 5.51 22.63 20.48
C ILE A 104 6.04 23.68 19.50
N ALA A 105 6.37 23.27 18.26
CA ALA A 105 6.94 24.17 17.27
C ALA A 105 6.84 23.55 15.85
N PRO A 106 6.84 24.38 14.79
CA PRO A 106 7.02 23.90 13.42
C PRO A 106 8.34 23.14 13.24
N VAL A 107 8.28 22.06 12.48
CA VAL A 107 9.42 21.19 12.12
C VAL A 107 9.80 21.43 10.68
N THR A 108 11.06 21.72 10.40
CA THR A 108 11.57 21.81 9.00
C THR A 108 11.70 20.40 8.44
N VAL A 109 11.18 20.19 7.25
CA VAL A 109 11.06 18.86 6.62
C VAL A 109 11.61 18.85 5.19
N ASP A 110 11.87 17.67 4.65
CA ASP A 110 12.22 17.45 3.25
C ASP A 110 11.01 17.68 2.33
N ASP A 111 11.26 18.11 1.09
CA ASP A 111 10.23 18.28 0.04
C ASP A 111 9.42 17.00 -0.22
N LYS A 112 10.01 15.84 -0.02
CA LYS A 112 9.36 14.53 -0.15
C LYS A 112 8.24 14.36 0.88
N ILE A 113 8.43 14.87 2.10
CA ILE A 113 7.37 14.88 3.13
C ILE A 113 6.27 15.87 2.73
N LEU A 114 6.63 17.09 2.30
CA LEU A 114 5.64 18.07 1.86
C LEU A 114 4.78 17.56 0.71
N GLY A 115 5.40 16.94 -0.30
CA GLY A 115 4.68 16.36 -1.44
C GLY A 115 3.69 15.26 -1.01
N MET A 116 4.09 14.36 -0.14
CA MET A 116 3.22 13.31 0.39
C MET A 116 2.06 13.88 1.22
N LEU A 117 2.33 14.85 2.10
CA LEU A 117 1.30 15.51 2.92
C LEU A 117 0.33 16.31 2.05
N GLY A 118 0.81 16.99 1.00
CA GLY A 118 -0.03 17.70 0.02
C GLY A 118 -0.98 16.75 -0.73
N LEU A 119 -0.47 15.57 -1.15
CA LEU A 119 -1.32 14.52 -1.72
C LEU A 119 -2.37 14.08 -0.69
N ALA A 120 -1.98 13.80 0.55
CA ALA A 120 -2.88 13.36 1.59
C ALA A 120 -4.00 14.36 1.88
N GLN A 121 -3.72 15.67 1.90
CA GLN A 121 -4.74 16.72 2.04
C GLN A 121 -5.70 16.74 0.85
N THR A 122 -5.18 16.64 -0.37
CA THR A 122 -6.00 16.55 -1.58
C THR A 122 -6.93 15.34 -1.53
N MET A 123 -6.42 14.20 -1.09
CA MET A 123 -7.19 12.96 -1.02
C MET A 123 -8.15 12.94 0.18
N TYR A 124 -7.86 13.66 1.26
CA TYR A 124 -8.82 13.92 2.32
C TYR A 124 -10.08 14.62 1.76
N ASP A 125 -9.90 15.70 1.01
CA ASP A 125 -11.01 16.42 0.39
C ASP A 125 -11.75 15.55 -0.64
N THR A 126 -11.00 14.84 -1.50
CA THR A 126 -11.54 13.95 -2.54
C THR A 126 -12.42 12.85 -1.97
N THR A 127 -12.03 12.25 -0.83
CA THR A 127 -12.77 11.16 -0.19
C THR A 127 -13.80 11.63 0.83
N GLY A 128 -14.03 12.95 0.96
CA GLY A 128 -14.94 13.52 1.96
C GLY A 128 -14.50 13.20 3.40
N GLY A 129 -13.20 13.18 3.65
CA GLY A 129 -12.60 12.91 4.95
C GLY A 129 -12.47 11.43 5.32
N LYS A 130 -12.79 10.50 4.41
CA LYS A 130 -12.64 9.06 4.67
C LYS A 130 -11.18 8.61 4.68
N LEU A 131 -10.32 9.24 3.89
CA LEU A 131 -8.88 9.20 4.09
C LEU A 131 -8.50 10.36 5.02
N ASN A 132 -7.98 10.07 6.21
CA ASN A 132 -7.56 11.11 7.16
C ASN A 132 -6.25 10.71 7.85
N ILE A 133 -5.14 11.31 7.41
CA ILE A 133 -3.82 11.06 8.03
C ILE A 133 -3.70 11.64 9.45
N ALA A 134 -4.60 12.54 9.86
CA ALA A 134 -4.68 13.06 11.22
C ALA A 134 -5.36 12.10 12.21
N LEU A 135 -5.82 10.92 11.75
CA LEU A 135 -6.48 9.92 12.59
C LEU A 135 -5.51 9.16 13.51
N GLY A 136 -4.23 9.50 13.52
CA GLY A 136 -3.17 8.79 14.22
C GLY A 136 -3.43 8.54 15.70
N SER A 137 -4.07 9.48 16.41
CA SER A 137 -4.43 9.30 17.83
C SER A 137 -5.39 8.14 18.06
N VAL A 138 -6.36 7.93 17.15
CA VAL A 138 -7.28 6.78 17.17
C VAL A 138 -6.59 5.50 16.69
N LEU A 139 -5.82 5.60 15.59
CA LEU A 139 -5.10 4.44 15.02
C LEU A 139 -4.07 3.86 16.00
N ASN A 140 -3.43 4.70 16.82
CA ASN A 140 -2.53 4.26 17.89
C ASN A 140 -3.22 3.38 18.94
N ILE A 141 -4.48 3.68 19.28
CA ILE A 141 -5.28 2.83 20.19
C ILE A 141 -5.45 1.44 19.57
N TRP A 142 -5.96 1.37 18.33
CA TRP A 142 -6.15 0.12 17.60
C TRP A 142 -4.85 -0.66 17.40
N HIS A 143 -3.75 0.05 17.10
CA HIS A 143 -2.42 -0.55 17.00
C HIS A 143 -2.00 -1.21 18.32
N ASN A 144 -2.13 -0.51 19.44
CA ASN A 144 -1.74 -1.04 20.75
C ASN A 144 -2.56 -2.27 21.16
N TYR A 145 -3.87 -2.29 20.91
CA TYR A 145 -4.72 -3.46 21.17
C TYR A 145 -4.32 -4.65 20.30
N ARG A 146 -4.04 -4.39 19.01
CA ARG A 146 -3.57 -5.44 18.09
C ARG A 146 -2.22 -6.00 18.52
N GLU A 147 -1.24 -5.15 18.85
CA GLU A 147 0.08 -5.62 19.29
C GLU A 147 0.00 -6.42 20.61
N ALA A 148 -0.83 -5.97 21.53
CA ALA A 148 -1.10 -6.72 22.77
C ALA A 148 -1.71 -8.09 22.48
N ALA A 149 -2.68 -8.17 21.57
CA ALA A 149 -3.30 -9.41 21.15
C ALA A 149 -2.32 -10.36 20.44
N LEU A 150 -1.45 -9.82 19.57
CA LEU A 150 -0.44 -10.61 18.86
C LEU A 150 0.69 -11.10 19.78
N ALA A 151 0.92 -10.41 20.90
CA ALA A 151 1.91 -10.81 21.91
C ALA A 151 1.41 -11.92 22.86
N ASP A 152 0.10 -12.12 22.98
CA ASP A 152 -0.53 -13.18 23.77
C ASP A 152 -0.81 -14.42 22.90
N ASP A 153 -0.44 -15.60 23.37
CA ASP A 153 -0.75 -16.85 22.67
C ASP A 153 -2.21 -17.31 22.87
N ASN A 154 -2.99 -16.63 23.71
CA ASN A 154 -4.36 -16.96 24.04
C ASN A 154 -5.35 -15.90 23.55
N ASP A 155 -5.94 -16.13 22.39
CA ASP A 155 -6.91 -15.20 21.77
C ASP A 155 -8.12 -14.86 22.67
N SER A 156 -8.42 -15.71 23.69
CA SER A 156 -9.50 -15.42 24.65
C SER A 156 -9.21 -14.25 25.61
N ASN A 157 -7.97 -13.77 25.65
CA ASN A 157 -7.57 -12.60 26.43
C ASN A 157 -7.62 -11.29 25.61
N ASN A 158 -7.83 -11.38 24.30
CA ASN A 158 -7.87 -10.24 23.42
C ASN A 158 -9.03 -9.31 23.79
N GLN A 159 -8.77 -8.01 23.76
CA GLN A 159 -9.72 -6.98 24.12
C GLN A 159 -9.95 -5.99 22.99
N LEU A 160 -11.04 -5.27 23.06
CA LEU A 160 -11.38 -4.16 22.18
C LEU A 160 -11.22 -2.84 22.93
N PRO A 161 -10.86 -1.76 22.22
CA PRO A 161 -10.94 -0.42 22.79
C PRO A 161 -12.39 -0.09 23.16
N THR A 162 -12.57 0.75 24.16
CA THR A 162 -13.89 1.27 24.51
C THR A 162 -14.24 2.45 23.60
N GLN A 163 -15.55 2.69 23.39
CA GLN A 163 -16.00 3.85 22.63
C GLN A 163 -15.53 5.16 23.29
N GLU A 164 -15.48 5.21 24.62
CA GLU A 164 -15.02 6.39 25.36
C GLU A 164 -13.54 6.72 25.07
N GLU A 165 -12.66 5.70 24.98
CA GLU A 165 -11.25 5.88 24.58
C GLU A 165 -11.13 6.40 23.15
N LEU A 166 -11.91 5.83 22.23
CA LEU A 166 -11.92 6.24 20.83
C LEU A 166 -12.46 7.66 20.65
N ASP A 167 -13.58 7.99 21.31
CA ASP A 167 -14.18 9.34 21.26
C ASP A 167 -13.25 10.41 21.85
N ALA A 168 -12.52 10.08 22.92
CA ALA A 168 -11.51 10.98 23.49
C ALA A 168 -10.37 11.24 22.51
N ALA A 169 -9.83 10.20 21.87
CA ALA A 169 -8.76 10.33 20.89
C ALA A 169 -9.21 11.08 19.61
N ALA A 170 -10.45 10.89 19.19
CA ALA A 170 -11.02 11.55 18.01
C ALA A 170 -11.10 13.07 18.13
N GLN A 171 -11.08 13.63 19.35
CA GLN A 171 -11.02 15.08 19.55
C GLN A 171 -9.73 15.71 18.98
N HIS A 172 -8.70 14.89 18.73
CA HIS A 172 -7.36 15.29 18.26
C HIS A 172 -7.11 14.92 16.78
N CYS A 173 -8.16 14.60 16.01
CA CYS A 173 -8.05 14.08 14.64
C CYS A 173 -8.51 15.09 13.57
N ASP A 174 -8.66 16.39 13.92
CA ASP A 174 -9.03 17.41 12.95
C ASP A 174 -7.86 17.78 12.05
N ILE A 175 -7.95 17.46 10.75
CA ILE A 175 -6.92 17.74 9.74
C ILE A 175 -6.59 19.24 9.64
N ALA A 176 -7.50 20.15 10.05
CA ALA A 176 -7.24 21.59 10.06
C ALA A 176 -6.11 22.01 11.04
N ASN A 177 -5.77 21.15 12.00
CA ASN A 177 -4.62 21.35 12.89
C ASN A 177 -3.27 20.95 12.26
N LEU A 178 -3.24 20.34 11.06
CA LEU A 178 -2.06 20.12 10.26
C LEU A 178 -1.77 21.39 9.43
N ILE A 179 -0.76 22.15 9.84
CA ILE A 179 -0.35 23.39 9.20
C ILE A 179 0.93 23.13 8.40
N ILE A 180 0.85 23.32 7.08
CA ILE A 180 1.99 23.17 6.15
C ILE A 180 2.34 24.55 5.63
N ASP A 181 3.62 24.94 5.73
CA ASP A 181 4.20 26.12 5.11
C ASP A 181 5.23 25.65 4.07
N GLU A 182 4.83 25.64 2.80
CA GLU A 182 5.66 25.18 1.69
C GLU A 182 6.86 26.10 1.46
N ASP A 183 6.70 27.43 1.64
CA ASP A 183 7.77 28.41 1.45
C ASP A 183 8.86 28.27 2.53
N ALA A 184 8.45 28.06 3.77
CA ALA A 184 9.36 27.83 4.89
C ALA A 184 9.82 26.37 5.00
N LYS A 185 9.19 25.45 4.25
CA LYS A 185 9.38 24.00 4.33
C LYS A 185 9.17 23.47 5.75
N THR A 186 8.08 23.87 6.39
CA THR A 186 7.77 23.44 7.76
C THR A 186 6.40 22.82 7.87
N VAL A 187 6.28 21.89 8.84
CA VAL A 187 5.02 21.25 9.23
C VAL A 187 4.82 21.46 10.74
N TYR A 188 3.61 21.83 11.12
CA TYR A 188 3.24 22.03 12.51
C TYR A 188 1.89 21.39 12.81
N LEU A 189 1.83 20.59 13.86
CA LEU A 189 0.59 20.08 14.45
C LEU A 189 0.18 21.01 15.57
N ALA A 190 -0.91 21.75 15.37
CA ALA A 190 -1.36 22.77 16.32
C ALA A 190 -1.97 22.17 17.59
N ASP A 191 -2.52 20.98 17.52
CA ASP A 191 -3.02 20.23 18.68
C ASP A 191 -1.92 19.35 19.26
N PRO A 192 -1.55 19.50 20.55
CA PRO A 192 -0.45 18.76 21.18
C PRO A 192 -0.72 17.24 21.35
N ALA A 193 -1.96 16.79 21.20
CA ALA A 193 -2.33 15.37 21.25
C ALA A 193 -2.62 14.78 19.86
N MET A 194 -2.50 15.57 18.80
CA MET A 194 -2.60 15.09 17.42
C MET A 194 -1.40 14.21 17.06
N SER A 195 -1.65 13.19 16.29
CA SER A 195 -0.61 12.34 15.68
C SER A 195 -0.95 12.07 14.21
N LEU A 196 0.02 12.17 13.34
CA LEU A 196 -0.12 11.73 11.95
C LEU A 196 0.14 10.22 11.84
N ASP A 197 -0.69 9.55 11.08
CA ASP A 197 -0.44 8.21 10.55
C ASP A 197 -0.54 8.27 9.02
N VAL A 198 0.55 8.01 8.35
CA VAL A 198 0.67 8.10 6.90
C VAL A 198 0.64 6.74 6.20
N GLY A 199 0.25 5.69 6.91
CA GLY A 199 0.20 4.32 6.37
C GLY A 199 -0.72 4.15 5.16
N SER A 200 -1.73 5.02 5.02
CA SER A 200 -2.69 5.02 3.90
C SER A 200 -2.23 5.78 2.65
N VAL A 201 -1.05 6.41 2.67
CA VAL A 201 -0.53 7.23 1.56
C VAL A 201 0.96 7.01 1.32
N GLY A 202 1.73 6.82 2.41
CA GLY A 202 3.20 6.88 2.35
C GLY A 202 3.81 5.80 1.45
N LYS A 203 3.27 4.58 1.49
CA LYS A 203 3.78 3.47 0.68
C LYS A 203 3.50 3.69 -0.81
N GLY A 204 2.27 4.03 -1.19
CA GLY A 204 1.89 4.30 -2.57
C GLY A 204 2.64 5.50 -3.15
N TYR A 205 2.77 6.57 -2.38
CA TYR A 205 3.53 7.75 -2.79
C TYR A 205 5.02 7.41 -3.00
N ALA A 206 5.65 6.67 -2.10
CA ALA A 206 7.03 6.24 -2.24
C ALA A 206 7.25 5.38 -3.48
N VAL A 207 6.34 4.44 -3.75
CA VAL A 207 6.39 3.57 -4.95
C VAL A 207 6.31 4.41 -6.23
N GLU A 208 5.39 5.38 -6.29
CA GLU A 208 5.26 6.25 -7.45
C GLU A 208 6.51 7.09 -7.68
N GLN A 209 7.03 7.75 -6.65
CA GLN A 209 8.22 8.59 -6.76
C GLN A 209 9.47 7.77 -7.13
N ALA A 210 9.64 6.59 -6.55
CA ALA A 210 10.75 5.69 -6.89
C ALA A 210 10.63 5.15 -8.34
N ALA A 211 9.41 4.86 -8.80
CA ALA A 211 9.16 4.47 -10.19
C ALA A 211 9.49 5.59 -11.17
N GLN A 212 9.02 6.82 -10.91
CA GLN A 212 9.33 7.99 -11.73
C GLN A 212 10.84 8.28 -11.77
N ALA A 213 11.53 8.14 -10.64
CA ALA A 213 12.99 8.28 -10.58
C ALA A 213 13.70 7.19 -11.39
N ALA A 214 13.21 5.95 -11.37
CA ALA A 214 13.75 4.86 -12.20
C ALA A 214 13.51 5.10 -13.69
N GLU A 215 12.32 5.58 -14.07
CA GLU A 215 12.02 6.02 -15.46
C GLU A 215 12.96 7.14 -15.92
N ALA A 216 13.19 8.14 -15.06
CA ALA A 216 14.13 9.23 -15.35
C ALA A 216 15.59 8.75 -15.51
N ARG A 217 15.96 7.64 -14.86
CA ARG A 217 17.26 6.94 -15.04
C ARG A 217 17.31 6.05 -16.27
N GLY A 218 16.21 5.91 -17.02
CA GLY A 218 16.13 5.15 -18.27
C GLY A 218 15.50 3.76 -18.16
N LEU A 219 14.92 3.38 -17.01
CA LEU A 219 14.17 2.13 -16.89
C LEU A 219 12.83 2.26 -17.65
N THR A 220 12.65 1.45 -18.68
CA THR A 220 11.49 1.58 -19.60
C THR A 220 10.52 0.40 -19.54
N SER A 221 10.87 -0.67 -18.82
CA SER A 221 10.03 -1.86 -18.72
C SER A 221 10.24 -2.55 -17.37
N ALA A 222 9.31 -2.33 -16.43
CA ALA A 222 9.36 -2.95 -15.12
C ALA A 222 7.97 -3.14 -14.51
N LEU A 223 7.89 -4.10 -13.57
CA LEU A 223 6.79 -4.25 -12.62
C LEU A 223 7.38 -4.22 -11.22
N ILE A 224 7.03 -3.20 -10.46
CA ILE A 224 7.45 -2.98 -9.08
C ILE A 224 6.29 -3.38 -8.18
N SER A 225 6.55 -4.21 -7.16
CA SER A 225 5.57 -4.62 -6.14
C SER A 225 6.13 -4.34 -4.76
N VAL A 226 5.50 -3.48 -4.00
CA VAL A 226 5.86 -3.18 -2.60
C VAL A 226 4.67 -3.52 -1.72
N GLY A 227 4.73 -4.69 -1.04
CA GLY A 227 3.65 -5.16 -0.19
C GLY A 227 2.29 -5.23 -0.89
N GLY A 228 2.27 -5.59 -2.18
CA GLY A 228 1.04 -5.67 -2.97
C GLY A 228 0.65 -4.39 -3.71
N ASN A 229 1.28 -3.23 -3.45
CA ASN A 229 1.16 -2.07 -4.32
C ASN A 229 1.97 -2.32 -5.59
N LEU A 230 1.30 -2.50 -6.72
CA LEU A 230 1.93 -2.75 -8.01
C LEU A 230 2.04 -1.44 -8.80
N ARG A 231 3.20 -1.17 -9.40
CA ARG A 231 3.43 -0.09 -10.37
C ARG A 231 4.11 -0.64 -11.60
N ALA A 232 3.46 -0.54 -12.74
CA ALA A 232 4.00 -0.96 -14.03
C ALA A 232 4.64 0.23 -14.75
N ILE A 233 5.86 0.06 -15.22
CA ILE A 233 6.58 0.98 -16.10
C ILE A 233 6.55 0.39 -17.51
N GLY A 234 5.98 1.13 -18.46
CA GLY A 234 5.87 0.76 -19.87
C GLY A 234 5.26 -0.62 -20.12
N THR A 235 5.64 -1.24 -21.22
CA THR A 235 5.27 -2.60 -21.63
C THR A 235 6.48 -3.53 -21.63
N LYS A 236 6.26 -4.83 -21.74
CA LYS A 236 7.34 -5.80 -21.98
C LYS A 236 7.92 -5.62 -23.40
N PRO A 237 9.15 -6.11 -23.68
CA PRO A 237 9.80 -5.93 -24.99
C PRO A 237 9.02 -6.49 -26.19
N ASP A 238 8.14 -7.46 -25.96
CA ASP A 238 7.25 -8.03 -26.98
C ASP A 238 5.99 -7.17 -27.24
N GLY A 239 5.86 -6.02 -26.57
CA GLY A 239 4.72 -5.12 -26.63
C GLY A 239 3.53 -5.55 -25.77
N SER A 240 3.61 -6.68 -25.06
CA SER A 240 2.54 -7.10 -24.13
C SER A 240 2.56 -6.28 -22.85
N GLN A 241 1.39 -6.05 -22.28
CA GLN A 241 1.22 -5.36 -20.99
C GLN A 241 1.70 -6.24 -19.83
N TRP A 242 2.02 -5.62 -18.73
CA TRP A 242 2.19 -6.28 -17.44
C TRP A 242 0.84 -6.81 -16.95
N VAL A 243 0.87 -7.80 -16.06
CA VAL A 243 -0.36 -8.35 -15.48
C VAL A 243 -0.20 -8.37 -13.97
N GLY A 244 -1.10 -7.67 -13.27
CA GLY A 244 -1.27 -7.69 -11.83
C GLY A 244 -2.45 -8.58 -11.44
N GLY A 245 -2.32 -9.31 -10.33
CA GLY A 245 -3.40 -10.09 -9.75
C GLY A 245 -4.07 -9.36 -8.60
N VAL A 246 -5.41 -9.33 -8.58
CA VAL A 246 -6.18 -8.95 -7.38
C VAL A 246 -6.36 -10.18 -6.52
N GLU A 247 -5.81 -10.17 -5.31
CA GLU A 247 -5.89 -11.28 -4.38
C GLU A 247 -7.34 -11.64 -4.02
N ASN A 248 -7.60 -12.92 -3.84
CA ASN A 248 -8.89 -13.40 -3.39
C ASN A 248 -8.95 -13.36 -1.84
N PRO A 249 -9.70 -12.42 -1.23
CA PRO A 249 -9.77 -12.28 0.23
C PRO A 249 -10.42 -13.49 0.90
N TRP A 250 -11.17 -14.29 0.16
CA TRP A 250 -11.91 -15.45 0.66
C TRP A 250 -11.19 -16.78 0.43
N ASN A 251 -9.94 -16.77 -0.05
CA ASN A 251 -9.20 -17.99 -0.43
C ASN A 251 -9.08 -19.03 0.72
N SER A 252 -9.15 -18.57 1.97
CA SER A 252 -9.19 -19.41 3.17
C SER A 252 -10.60 -19.65 3.73
N SER A 253 -11.67 -19.11 3.09
CA SER A 253 -13.05 -19.22 3.54
C SER A 253 -13.82 -20.30 2.78
N GLU A 254 -14.86 -20.86 3.41
CA GLU A 254 -15.77 -21.81 2.76
C GLU A 254 -16.73 -21.15 1.75
N VAL A 255 -16.75 -19.80 1.69
CA VAL A 255 -17.68 -19.01 0.88
C VAL A 255 -17.30 -19.01 -0.60
N TYR A 256 -16.00 -19.03 -0.92
CA TYR A 256 -15.52 -18.99 -2.30
C TYR A 256 -14.95 -20.34 -2.74
N THR A 257 -15.63 -21.01 -3.68
CA THR A 257 -15.36 -22.41 -4.01
C THR A 257 -14.56 -22.63 -5.30
N ASN A 258 -14.14 -21.56 -6.03
CA ASN A 258 -13.41 -21.73 -7.30
C ASN A 258 -11.92 -22.07 -7.13
N GLY A 259 -11.39 -22.01 -5.91
CA GLY A 259 -9.99 -22.36 -5.60
C GLY A 259 -8.94 -21.41 -6.21
N SER A 260 -9.36 -20.29 -6.82
CA SER A 260 -8.43 -19.31 -7.39
C SER A 260 -7.77 -18.48 -6.29
N SER A 261 -6.46 -18.22 -6.42
CA SER A 261 -5.73 -17.30 -5.55
C SER A 261 -6.04 -15.82 -5.85
N THR A 262 -6.67 -15.54 -7.00
CA THR A 262 -7.03 -14.20 -7.44
C THR A 262 -8.49 -14.14 -7.90
N VAL A 263 -9.14 -13.00 -7.67
CA VAL A 263 -10.48 -12.70 -8.19
C VAL A 263 -10.45 -12.02 -9.56
N ALA A 264 -9.34 -11.34 -9.88
CA ALA A 264 -9.13 -10.70 -11.17
C ALA A 264 -7.64 -10.71 -11.56
N ALA A 265 -7.38 -10.61 -12.87
CA ALA A 265 -6.07 -10.35 -13.45
C ALA A 265 -6.19 -9.10 -14.32
N VAL A 266 -5.36 -8.09 -14.04
CA VAL A 266 -5.44 -6.74 -14.61
C VAL A 266 -4.23 -6.49 -15.51
N LYS A 267 -4.46 -6.09 -16.75
CA LYS A 267 -3.42 -5.66 -17.69
C LYS A 267 -3.04 -4.21 -17.43
N MET A 268 -1.75 -3.94 -17.32
CA MET A 268 -1.22 -2.63 -16.93
C MET A 268 -0.06 -2.21 -17.82
N SER A 269 -0.04 -0.93 -18.17
CA SER A 269 1.10 -0.23 -18.76
C SER A 269 1.04 1.20 -18.26
N ASP A 270 2.08 1.65 -17.56
CA ASP A 270 2.14 2.97 -16.91
C ASP A 270 0.96 3.19 -15.93
N LEU A 271 0.57 2.12 -15.24
CA LEU A 271 -0.52 2.09 -14.28
C LEU A 271 -0.08 1.44 -12.96
N SER A 272 -0.79 1.78 -11.91
CA SER A 272 -0.66 1.20 -10.58
C SER A 272 -1.92 0.44 -10.20
N LEU A 273 -1.74 -0.73 -9.57
CA LEU A 273 -2.82 -1.52 -8.96
C LEU A 273 -2.51 -1.67 -7.48
N VAL A 274 -3.36 -1.12 -6.64
CA VAL A 274 -3.21 -1.15 -5.18
C VAL A 274 -4.42 -1.80 -4.55
N THR A 275 -4.20 -2.60 -3.50
CA THR A 275 -5.27 -3.30 -2.79
C THR A 275 -5.16 -3.09 -1.30
N SER A 276 -6.25 -2.69 -0.67
CA SER A 276 -6.48 -2.73 0.77
C SER A 276 -7.43 -3.88 1.12
N GLY A 277 -7.10 -4.65 2.17
CA GLY A 277 -7.90 -5.80 2.59
C GLY A 277 -7.94 -5.98 4.09
N ASP A 278 -9.05 -6.53 4.61
CA ASP A 278 -9.30 -6.82 6.02
C ASP A 278 -8.44 -7.96 6.57
N TYR A 279 -7.87 -8.78 5.66
CA TYR A 279 -7.12 -10.00 5.94
C TYR A 279 -5.61 -9.79 6.14
N GLN A 280 -5.09 -8.59 5.92
CA GLN A 280 -3.65 -8.32 5.96
C GLN A 280 -3.13 -8.03 7.38
N ARG A 281 -3.78 -7.10 8.09
CA ARG A 281 -3.38 -6.66 9.45
C ARG A 281 -4.62 -6.61 10.32
N TYR A 282 -4.84 -7.65 11.12
CA TYR A 282 -5.99 -7.79 12.01
C TYR A 282 -5.64 -8.56 13.29
N TYR A 283 -6.53 -8.55 14.25
CA TYR A 283 -6.57 -9.48 15.35
C TYR A 283 -8.01 -9.97 15.56
N VAL A 284 -8.19 -11.01 16.38
CA VAL A 284 -9.48 -11.67 16.54
C VAL A 284 -9.93 -11.54 18.01
N VAL A 285 -11.19 -11.11 18.21
CA VAL A 285 -11.86 -11.09 19.52
C VAL A 285 -13.19 -11.82 19.37
N ASP A 286 -13.44 -12.83 20.21
CA ASP A 286 -14.67 -13.64 20.20
C ASP A 286 -15.04 -14.19 18.80
N GLY A 287 -14.01 -14.54 18.00
CA GLY A 287 -14.20 -15.06 16.64
C GLY A 287 -14.47 -14.00 15.56
N VAL A 288 -14.52 -12.72 15.91
CA VAL A 288 -14.69 -11.60 14.98
C VAL A 288 -13.32 -10.98 14.67
N ARG A 289 -13.09 -10.70 13.39
CA ARG A 289 -11.87 -10.05 12.88
C ARG A 289 -11.99 -8.53 13.02
N TYR A 290 -10.96 -7.89 13.61
CA TYR A 290 -10.82 -6.45 13.72
C TYR A 290 -9.54 -6.02 13.00
N HIS A 291 -9.69 -5.42 11.83
CA HIS A 291 -8.60 -5.04 10.94
C HIS A 291 -8.20 -3.57 11.12
N HIS A 292 -7.14 -3.15 10.44
CA HIS A 292 -6.51 -1.83 10.59
C HIS A 292 -7.17 -0.69 9.80
N LEU A 293 -8.14 -0.97 8.92
CA LEU A 293 -8.83 0.04 8.11
C LEU A 293 -9.98 0.62 8.93
N ILE A 294 -9.69 1.71 9.63
CA ILE A 294 -10.63 2.35 10.56
C ILE A 294 -11.42 3.44 9.84
N ASP A 295 -12.75 3.37 9.89
CA ASP A 295 -13.62 4.43 9.37
C ASP A 295 -13.60 5.63 10.32
N PRO A 296 -13.15 6.83 9.88
CA PRO A 296 -13.11 8.04 10.70
C PRO A 296 -14.46 8.45 11.26
N ALA A 297 -15.57 8.05 10.65
CA ALA A 297 -16.92 8.40 11.11
C ALA A 297 -17.39 7.55 12.28
N THR A 298 -16.98 6.28 12.34
CA THR A 298 -17.39 5.35 13.41
C THR A 298 -16.29 5.10 14.43
N LEU A 299 -15.03 5.35 14.06
CA LEU A 299 -13.80 5.05 14.80
C LEU A 299 -13.54 3.55 14.96
N TRP A 300 -14.27 2.72 14.22
CA TRP A 300 -14.19 1.26 14.20
C TRP A 300 -13.71 0.76 12.82
N PRO A 301 -13.22 -0.49 12.74
CA PRO A 301 -12.94 -1.11 11.45
C PRO A 301 -14.15 -1.02 10.52
N ALA A 302 -13.93 -0.58 9.28
CA ALA A 302 -14.97 -0.47 8.28
C ALA A 302 -15.52 -1.87 7.93
N ALA A 303 -16.82 -2.00 7.68
CA ALA A 303 -17.49 -3.29 7.56
C ALA A 303 -18.18 -3.50 6.19
N TYR A 304 -17.80 -2.73 5.17
CA TYR A 304 -18.46 -2.82 3.86
C TYR A 304 -17.85 -3.89 2.95
N PHE A 305 -16.53 -4.14 3.08
CA PHE A 305 -15.77 -4.96 2.12
C PHE A 305 -14.74 -5.83 2.83
N ASP A 306 -14.36 -6.93 2.19
CA ASP A 306 -13.20 -7.76 2.54
C ASP A 306 -11.95 -7.29 1.77
N GLY A 307 -12.15 -6.63 0.61
CA GLY A 307 -11.06 -6.07 -0.19
C GLY A 307 -11.53 -4.98 -1.14
N VAL A 308 -10.68 -3.97 -1.34
CA VAL A 308 -10.87 -2.92 -2.36
C VAL A 308 -9.58 -2.76 -3.13
N SER A 309 -9.65 -2.84 -4.46
CA SER A 309 -8.52 -2.62 -5.36
C SER A 309 -8.78 -1.41 -6.25
N VAL A 310 -7.76 -0.58 -6.43
CA VAL A 310 -7.81 0.60 -7.30
C VAL A 310 -6.73 0.50 -8.35
N LEU A 311 -7.12 0.74 -9.60
CA LEU A 311 -6.24 0.92 -10.75
C LEU A 311 -6.22 2.41 -11.08
N ALA A 312 -5.03 3.01 -11.10
CA ALA A 312 -4.84 4.43 -11.41
C ALA A 312 -3.45 4.68 -12.02
N PRO A 313 -3.23 5.81 -12.72
CA PRO A 313 -1.90 6.17 -13.22
C PRO A 313 -0.87 6.40 -12.12
N ASP A 314 -1.29 6.88 -10.95
CA ASP A 314 -0.43 7.24 -9.81
C ASP A 314 -0.68 6.28 -8.64
N SER A 315 0.41 5.67 -8.12
CA SER A 315 0.35 4.69 -7.02
C SER A 315 -0.02 5.35 -5.68
N GLY A 316 0.35 6.60 -5.45
CA GLY A 316 -0.01 7.34 -4.24
C GLY A 316 -1.51 7.64 -4.21
N VAL A 317 -2.08 8.08 -5.34
CA VAL A 317 -3.53 8.27 -5.50
C VAL A 317 -4.26 6.94 -5.31
N ALA A 318 -3.78 5.86 -5.93
CA ALA A 318 -4.40 4.54 -5.79
C ALA A 318 -4.40 4.03 -4.34
N ASP A 319 -3.28 4.18 -3.60
CA ASP A 319 -3.16 3.78 -2.18
C ASP A 319 -4.15 4.56 -1.30
N CYS A 320 -4.22 5.87 -1.48
CA CYS A 320 -5.18 6.74 -0.80
C CYS A 320 -6.63 6.31 -1.08
N LEU A 321 -6.96 6.09 -2.35
CA LEU A 321 -8.32 5.72 -2.76
C LEU A 321 -8.73 4.36 -2.21
N THR A 322 -7.83 3.36 -2.15
CA THR A 322 -8.20 2.06 -1.57
C THR A 322 -8.69 2.20 -0.13
N THR A 323 -8.02 3.02 0.68
CA THR A 323 -8.40 3.28 2.07
C THR A 323 -9.71 4.09 2.16
N GLY A 324 -9.83 5.16 1.38
CA GLY A 324 -11.03 6.00 1.36
C GLY A 324 -12.27 5.23 0.92
N LEU A 325 -12.16 4.47 -0.18
CA LEU A 325 -13.25 3.66 -0.72
C LEU A 325 -13.64 2.50 0.19
N PHE A 326 -12.68 1.95 0.96
CA PHE A 326 -12.95 0.90 1.94
C PHE A 326 -13.89 1.40 3.06
N CYS A 327 -13.84 2.71 3.36
CA CYS A 327 -14.65 3.37 4.38
C CYS A 327 -15.92 4.04 3.85
N LEU A 328 -16.26 3.88 2.56
CA LEU A 328 -17.47 4.40 1.93
C LEU A 328 -18.46 3.29 1.61
N PRO A 329 -19.78 3.53 1.69
CA PRO A 329 -20.77 2.63 1.09
C PRO A 329 -20.49 2.44 -0.40
N LEU A 330 -20.78 1.25 -0.94
CA LEU A 330 -20.48 0.87 -2.33
C LEU A 330 -20.94 1.90 -3.36
N GLU A 331 -22.17 2.38 -3.27
CA GLU A 331 -22.73 3.30 -4.26
C GLU A 331 -22.05 4.69 -4.21
N GLU A 332 -21.65 5.15 -3.02
CA GLU A 332 -20.87 6.39 -2.87
C GLU A 332 -19.47 6.22 -3.41
N GLY A 333 -18.82 5.08 -3.13
CA GLY A 333 -17.51 4.73 -3.67
C GLY A 333 -17.52 4.64 -5.20
N LYS A 334 -18.55 4.02 -5.79
CA LYS A 334 -18.71 3.98 -7.26
C LYS A 334 -18.87 5.38 -7.86
N GLN A 335 -19.72 6.22 -7.27
CA GLN A 335 -19.91 7.60 -7.73
C GLN A 335 -18.59 8.40 -7.67
N LEU A 336 -17.81 8.20 -6.63
CA LEU A 336 -16.50 8.85 -6.51
C LEU A 336 -15.56 8.39 -7.63
N VAL A 337 -15.41 7.07 -7.83
CA VAL A 337 -14.51 6.51 -8.87
C VAL A 337 -14.93 6.97 -10.27
N GLU A 338 -16.22 6.92 -10.60
CA GLU A 338 -16.74 7.37 -11.89
C GLU A 338 -16.56 8.89 -12.15
N SER A 339 -16.27 9.67 -11.09
CA SER A 339 -15.95 11.10 -11.20
C SER A 339 -14.47 11.41 -11.43
N LEU A 340 -13.59 10.39 -11.33
CA LEU A 340 -12.14 10.54 -11.40
C LEU A 340 -11.61 10.01 -12.74
N ASP A 341 -10.87 10.83 -13.47
CA ASP A 341 -10.32 10.44 -14.77
C ASP A 341 -9.23 9.37 -14.62
N GLY A 342 -9.35 8.27 -15.37
CA GLY A 342 -8.33 7.20 -15.43
C GLY A 342 -8.24 6.34 -14.16
N VAL A 343 -9.24 6.40 -13.29
CA VAL A 343 -9.33 5.60 -12.06
C VAL A 343 -10.42 4.55 -12.22
N GLU A 344 -10.06 3.28 -11.92
CA GLU A 344 -11.01 2.18 -11.88
C GLU A 344 -10.87 1.44 -10.54
N ALA A 345 -11.96 0.82 -10.08
CA ALA A 345 -11.94 0.08 -8.83
C ALA A 345 -12.72 -1.24 -8.88
N LEU A 346 -12.29 -2.17 -8.02
CA LEU A 346 -12.92 -3.44 -7.75
C LEU A 346 -13.15 -3.58 -6.25
N TRP A 347 -14.35 -3.97 -5.87
CA TRP A 347 -14.76 -4.24 -4.50
C TRP A 347 -15.07 -5.72 -4.31
N CYS A 348 -14.51 -6.32 -3.27
CA CYS A 348 -14.88 -7.63 -2.76
C CYS A 348 -15.78 -7.42 -1.55
N THR A 349 -17.07 -7.68 -1.69
CA THR A 349 -18.06 -7.43 -0.64
C THR A 349 -18.04 -8.53 0.42
N THR A 350 -18.54 -8.25 1.62
CA THR A 350 -18.58 -9.21 2.74
C THR A 350 -19.55 -10.38 2.54
N ASP A 351 -20.43 -10.31 1.54
CA ASP A 351 -21.32 -11.40 1.11
C ASP A 351 -20.77 -12.24 -0.07
N GLY A 352 -19.50 -11.97 -0.45
CA GLY A 352 -18.77 -12.79 -1.43
C GLY A 352 -18.97 -12.38 -2.88
N GLU A 353 -19.45 -11.18 -3.15
CA GLU A 353 -19.60 -10.66 -4.52
C GLU A 353 -18.37 -9.83 -4.92
N VAL A 354 -18.07 -9.83 -6.22
CA VAL A 354 -17.09 -8.94 -6.85
C VAL A 354 -17.84 -7.90 -7.66
N VAL A 355 -17.66 -6.64 -7.31
CA VAL A 355 -18.27 -5.50 -7.99
C VAL A 355 -17.18 -4.63 -8.58
N THR A 356 -17.39 -4.03 -9.76
CA THR A 356 -16.40 -3.18 -10.42
C THR A 356 -17.00 -1.86 -10.88
N SER A 357 -16.14 -0.86 -11.09
CA SER A 357 -16.45 0.36 -11.83
C SER A 357 -16.67 0.07 -13.31
N SER A 358 -17.20 1.04 -14.06
CA SER A 358 -17.65 0.85 -15.43
C SER A 358 -16.54 0.52 -16.42
N GLY A 359 -15.35 1.10 -16.28
CA GLY A 359 -14.20 0.91 -17.17
C GLY A 359 -13.29 -0.25 -16.78
N TRP A 360 -13.45 -0.88 -15.61
CA TRP A 360 -12.59 -1.96 -15.14
C TRP A 360 -12.40 -3.08 -16.15
N SER A 361 -13.47 -3.44 -16.87
CA SER A 361 -13.44 -4.54 -17.85
C SER A 361 -12.50 -4.31 -19.04
N GLU A 362 -12.12 -3.07 -19.33
CA GLU A 362 -11.15 -2.73 -20.38
C GLU A 362 -9.73 -3.20 -20.05
N HIS A 363 -9.45 -3.41 -18.77
CA HIS A 363 -8.15 -3.84 -18.26
C HIS A 363 -8.05 -5.35 -18.00
N THR A 364 -9.13 -6.11 -18.13
CA THR A 364 -9.17 -7.56 -17.80
C THR A 364 -9.23 -8.50 -18.99
N ASN A 365 -9.53 -8.02 -20.21
CA ASN A 365 -9.72 -8.84 -21.42
C ASN A 365 -8.47 -8.97 -22.29
#